data_466ac54241612a8e665a53983d50596e
#
_entry.id   466ac54241612a8e665a53983d50596e
#
_cell.length_a   1.000
_cell.length_b   1.000
_cell.length_c   1.000
_cell.angle_alpha   90.00
_cell.angle_beta   90.00
_cell.angle_gamma   90.00
#
_symmetry.space_group_name_H-M   'P 1'
#
loop_
_entity.id
_entity.type
_entity.pdbx_description
1 polymer ?
#
loop_
_entity_poly.entity_id
_entity_poly.type
_entity_poly.pdbx_seq_one_letter_code
_entity_poly.pdbx_strand_id
1 'polypeptide(L)'
;MHPATETVVLVHGLWMHGLVFGLLRRRLERSGFITHAWSYPSVRQGLAANTDALSRFLTGLHAAPIHLVGHSLGGIVIANALARHPDARVRRVVLMGPPWAASRSATGLQRVPGSSALIGRSMRDWLPAPRPQLPGVEIGVISGSRPLGLAGALVGLPRSHDGIVMVDETRVAGARDAITLHVSHMEMLLSARCADQVAAFLHTGTFTHAEAESRARQGIQP
;
A
#
# COMPACT_ATOMS: atom_id res chain seq x y z
N MET A 1 -22.30 -23.79 3.79
CA MET A 1 -20.93 -23.68 3.28
C MET A 1 -20.28 -22.51 4.01
N HIS A 2 -19.24 -22.74 4.79
CA HIS A 2 -18.44 -21.63 5.32
C HIS A 2 -17.84 -20.89 4.11
N PRO A 3 -17.91 -19.55 4.05
CA PRO A 3 -17.21 -18.82 3.00
C PRO A 3 -15.72 -19.18 3.06
N ALA A 4 -15.13 -19.46 1.90
CA ALA A 4 -13.71 -19.76 1.84
C ALA A 4 -12.93 -18.58 2.45
N THR A 5 -12.06 -18.86 3.41
CA THR A 5 -11.29 -17.84 4.10
C THR A 5 -10.32 -17.20 3.11
N GLU A 6 -10.49 -15.92 2.81
CA GLU A 6 -9.68 -15.19 1.82
C GLU A 6 -8.29 -14.87 2.40
N THR A 7 -7.27 -14.92 1.54
CA THR A 7 -5.87 -14.73 1.95
C THR A 7 -5.38 -13.33 1.60
N VAL A 8 -4.70 -12.68 2.55
CA VAL A 8 -4.09 -11.36 2.38
C VAL A 8 -2.58 -11.44 2.53
N VAL A 9 -1.83 -10.99 1.51
CA VAL A 9 -0.38 -10.84 1.58
C VAL A 9 -0.03 -9.37 1.80
N LEU A 10 0.74 -9.10 2.86
CA LEU A 10 1.17 -7.77 3.28
C LEU A 10 2.62 -7.54 2.85
N VAL A 11 2.87 -6.47 2.10
CA VAL A 11 4.17 -6.11 1.53
C VAL A 11 4.66 -4.78 2.10
N HIS A 12 5.76 -4.81 2.84
CA HIS A 12 6.25 -3.65 3.59
C HIS A 12 6.98 -2.59 2.73
N GLY A 13 7.19 -1.42 3.31
CA GLY A 13 7.91 -0.32 2.68
C GLY A 13 9.44 -0.43 2.77
N LEU A 14 10.10 0.67 2.38
CA LEU A 14 11.54 0.82 2.45
C LEU A 14 12.04 0.78 3.91
N TRP A 15 13.19 0.19 4.18
CA TRP A 15 13.81 0.05 5.50
C TRP A 15 12.99 -0.72 6.53
N MET A 16 12.03 -1.52 6.09
CA MET A 16 11.12 -2.27 6.97
C MET A 16 11.31 -3.78 6.82
N HIS A 17 10.61 -4.51 7.67
CA HIS A 17 10.44 -5.96 7.65
C HIS A 17 8.97 -6.29 7.88
N GLY A 18 8.48 -7.46 7.47
CA GLY A 18 7.08 -7.86 7.62
C GLY A 18 6.52 -7.79 9.05
N LEU A 19 7.38 -7.80 10.07
CA LEU A 19 6.98 -7.65 11.47
C LEU A 19 6.25 -6.32 11.78
N VAL A 20 6.47 -5.27 10.97
CA VAL A 20 5.78 -3.98 11.15
C VAL A 20 4.26 -4.09 11.03
N PHE A 21 3.77 -5.14 10.38
CA PHE A 21 2.35 -5.39 10.18
C PHE A 21 1.66 -6.09 11.38
N GLY A 22 2.34 -6.30 12.50
CA GLY A 22 1.80 -7.10 13.60
C GLY A 22 0.39 -6.69 14.07
N LEU A 23 0.11 -5.38 14.20
CA LEU A 23 -1.21 -4.88 14.57
C LEU A 23 -2.22 -4.96 13.43
N LEU A 24 -1.82 -4.59 12.21
CA LEU A 24 -2.67 -4.67 11.04
C LEU A 24 -3.10 -6.12 10.77
N ARG A 25 -2.17 -7.06 10.83
CA ARG A 25 -2.45 -8.50 10.70
C ARG A 25 -3.52 -8.96 11.67
N ARG A 26 -3.32 -8.72 12.98
CA ARG A 26 -4.27 -9.12 14.02
C ARG A 26 -5.69 -8.57 13.76
N ARG A 27 -5.80 -7.36 13.21
CA ARG A 27 -7.09 -6.75 12.89
C ARG A 27 -7.73 -7.41 11.66
N LEU A 28 -6.96 -7.65 10.60
CA LEU A 28 -7.44 -8.35 9.42
C LEU A 28 -7.82 -9.82 9.73
N GLU A 29 -7.06 -10.48 10.58
CA GLU A 29 -7.38 -11.83 11.05
C GLU A 29 -8.71 -11.87 11.84
N ARG A 30 -8.99 -10.84 12.67
CA ARG A 30 -10.31 -10.67 13.33
C ARG A 30 -11.44 -10.36 12.34
N SER A 31 -11.12 -9.78 11.19
CA SER A 31 -12.07 -9.55 10.10
C SER A 31 -12.25 -10.76 9.17
N GLY A 32 -11.68 -11.93 9.54
CA GLY A 32 -11.89 -13.20 8.83
C GLY A 32 -10.87 -13.54 7.75
N PHE A 33 -9.78 -12.78 7.61
CA PHE A 33 -8.73 -13.06 6.64
C PHE A 33 -7.62 -13.96 7.20
N ILE A 34 -7.01 -14.78 6.34
CA ILE A 34 -5.70 -15.39 6.60
C ILE A 34 -4.63 -14.41 6.14
N THR A 35 -3.61 -14.12 6.96
CA THR A 35 -2.61 -13.11 6.61
C THR A 35 -1.20 -13.66 6.50
N HIS A 36 -0.46 -13.22 5.49
CA HIS A 36 0.96 -13.47 5.31
C HIS A 36 1.72 -12.13 5.23
N ALA A 37 2.65 -11.90 6.14
CA ALA A 37 3.55 -10.75 6.05
C ALA A 37 4.83 -11.16 5.31
N TRP A 38 4.94 -10.75 4.07
CA TRP A 38 6.08 -11.06 3.24
C TRP A 38 7.20 -10.04 3.42
N SER A 39 8.43 -10.53 3.61
CA SER A 39 9.63 -9.71 3.79
C SER A 39 10.59 -9.85 2.62
N TYR A 40 11.20 -8.74 2.26
CA TYR A 40 12.15 -8.67 1.14
C TYR A 40 13.24 -7.62 1.41
N PRO A 41 14.43 -7.70 0.75
CA PRO A 41 15.51 -6.74 0.95
C PRO A 41 15.23 -5.42 0.23
N SER A 42 14.32 -4.62 0.79
CA SER A 42 13.76 -3.39 0.22
C SER A 42 14.79 -2.31 -0.16
N VAL A 43 15.97 -2.32 0.47
CA VAL A 43 17.04 -1.34 0.25
C VAL A 43 18.08 -1.84 -0.76
N ARG A 44 18.48 -3.11 -0.63
CA ARG A 44 19.68 -3.66 -1.31
C ARG A 44 19.38 -4.21 -2.69
N GLN A 45 18.19 -4.71 -2.92
CA GLN A 45 17.78 -5.27 -4.21
C GLN A 45 17.03 -4.25 -5.07
N GLY A 46 17.17 -4.37 -6.39
CA GLY A 46 16.44 -3.60 -7.37
C GLY A 46 14.98 -4.02 -7.46
N LEU A 47 14.15 -3.15 -8.06
CA LEU A 47 12.71 -3.35 -8.17
C LEU A 47 12.36 -4.65 -8.90
N ALA A 48 13.03 -4.96 -10.01
CA ALA A 48 12.79 -6.18 -10.78
C ALA A 48 13.00 -7.46 -9.95
N ALA A 49 14.11 -7.53 -9.20
CA ALA A 49 14.42 -8.70 -8.37
C ALA A 49 13.41 -8.90 -7.24
N ASN A 50 12.96 -7.80 -6.59
CA ASN A 50 11.92 -7.86 -5.56
C ASN A 50 10.56 -8.22 -6.15
N THR A 51 10.24 -7.71 -7.33
CA THR A 51 9.04 -8.06 -8.12
C THR A 51 8.98 -9.55 -8.41
N ASP A 52 10.04 -10.12 -8.98
CA ASP A 52 10.11 -11.53 -9.31
C ASP A 52 10.07 -12.42 -8.05
N ALA A 53 10.67 -11.97 -6.94
CA ALA A 53 10.61 -12.67 -5.66
C ALA A 53 9.19 -12.70 -5.08
N LEU A 54 8.44 -11.59 -5.16
CA LEU A 54 7.03 -11.57 -4.74
C LEU A 54 6.20 -12.51 -5.61
N SER A 55 6.38 -12.50 -6.93
CA SER A 55 5.64 -13.38 -7.84
C SER A 55 5.89 -14.86 -7.53
N ARG A 56 7.14 -15.25 -7.28
CA ARG A 56 7.45 -16.62 -6.84
C ARG A 56 6.79 -16.97 -5.51
N PHE A 57 6.77 -16.05 -4.55
CA PHE A 57 6.09 -16.26 -3.28
C PHE A 57 4.58 -16.49 -3.49
N LEU A 58 3.92 -15.66 -4.30
CA LEU A 58 2.49 -15.81 -4.62
C LEU A 58 2.21 -17.14 -5.31
N THR A 59 3.03 -17.55 -6.27
CA THR A 59 2.90 -18.86 -6.95
C THR A 59 2.96 -20.03 -5.98
N GLY A 60 3.77 -19.93 -4.92
CA GLY A 60 3.86 -20.94 -3.87
C GLY A 60 2.68 -21.00 -2.89
N LEU A 61 1.76 -20.00 -2.93
CA LEU A 61 0.56 -20.01 -2.09
C LEU A 61 -0.55 -20.85 -2.71
N HIS A 62 -1.02 -21.85 -1.97
CA HIS A 62 -2.20 -22.64 -2.33
C HIS A 62 -3.48 -21.99 -1.80
N ALA A 63 -3.77 -20.77 -2.27
CA ALA A 63 -4.90 -19.96 -1.84
C ALA A 63 -5.59 -19.27 -3.03
N ALA A 64 -6.92 -19.13 -2.97
CA ALA A 64 -7.72 -18.34 -3.88
C ALA A 64 -9.06 -18.01 -3.20
N PRO A 65 -9.53 -16.74 -3.22
CA PRO A 65 -8.84 -15.58 -3.76
C PRO A 65 -7.66 -15.10 -2.90
N ILE A 66 -6.75 -14.34 -3.51
CA ILE A 66 -5.64 -13.65 -2.85
C ILE A 66 -5.91 -12.15 -2.92
N HIS A 67 -5.63 -11.45 -1.83
CA HIS A 67 -5.60 -9.99 -1.76
C HIS A 67 -4.19 -9.52 -1.42
N LEU A 68 -3.82 -8.35 -1.87
CA LEU A 68 -2.51 -7.77 -1.58
C LEU A 68 -2.69 -6.42 -0.88
N VAL A 69 -1.88 -6.18 0.15
CA VAL A 69 -1.82 -4.88 0.83
C VAL A 69 -0.38 -4.41 0.84
N GLY A 70 -0.11 -3.31 0.18
CA GLY A 70 1.23 -2.73 0.08
C GLY A 70 1.35 -1.42 0.81
N HIS A 71 2.31 -1.30 1.72
CA HIS A 71 2.64 -0.04 2.35
C HIS A 71 3.81 0.63 1.62
N SER A 72 3.66 1.90 1.24
CA SER A 72 4.74 2.69 0.63
C SER A 72 5.36 1.98 -0.59
N LEU A 73 6.68 1.74 -0.59
CA LEU A 73 7.39 0.96 -1.61
C LEU A 73 6.77 -0.44 -1.84
N GLY A 74 6.18 -1.05 -0.83
CA GLY A 74 5.49 -2.34 -0.96
C GLY A 74 4.36 -2.32 -1.98
N GLY A 75 3.64 -1.20 -2.08
CA GLY A 75 2.62 -1.00 -3.12
C GLY A 75 3.21 -0.97 -4.53
N ILE A 76 4.40 -0.38 -4.67
CA ILE A 76 5.14 -0.34 -5.94
C ILE A 76 5.60 -1.75 -6.36
N VAL A 77 6.12 -2.53 -5.42
CA VAL A 77 6.53 -3.92 -5.67
C VAL A 77 5.34 -4.77 -6.12
N ILE A 78 4.19 -4.65 -5.45
CA ILE A 78 2.94 -5.33 -5.83
C ILE A 78 2.54 -4.96 -7.26
N ALA A 79 2.47 -3.67 -7.56
CA ALA A 79 2.04 -3.21 -8.88
C ALA A 79 2.94 -3.74 -10.00
N ASN A 80 4.26 -3.70 -9.80
CA ASN A 80 5.20 -4.25 -10.78
C ASN A 80 5.12 -5.78 -10.88
N ALA A 81 4.87 -6.48 -9.77
CA ALA A 81 4.67 -7.93 -9.78
C ALA A 81 3.47 -8.33 -10.63
N LEU A 82 2.32 -7.68 -10.41
CA LEU A 82 1.09 -7.98 -11.16
C LEU A 82 1.16 -7.57 -12.62
N ALA A 83 1.87 -6.49 -12.94
CA ALA A 83 2.05 -6.06 -14.34
C ALA A 83 2.97 -6.99 -15.12
N ARG A 84 4.02 -7.53 -14.50
CA ARG A 84 4.98 -8.44 -15.17
C ARG A 84 4.53 -9.90 -15.15
N HIS A 85 3.87 -10.30 -14.08
CA HIS A 85 3.43 -11.67 -13.83
C HIS A 85 1.98 -11.63 -13.31
N PRO A 86 0.99 -11.44 -14.19
CA PRO A 86 -0.42 -11.42 -13.80
C PRO A 86 -0.81 -12.73 -13.10
N ASP A 87 -1.52 -12.61 -11.98
CA ASP A 87 -2.04 -13.74 -11.23
C ASP A 87 -3.56 -13.60 -11.08
N ALA A 88 -4.30 -14.42 -11.80
CA ALA A 88 -5.77 -14.38 -11.83
C ALA A 88 -6.43 -14.65 -10.47
N ARG A 89 -5.69 -15.17 -9.49
CA ARG A 89 -6.17 -15.36 -8.11
C ARG A 89 -6.20 -14.04 -7.32
N VAL A 90 -5.43 -13.03 -7.78
CA VAL A 90 -5.38 -11.72 -7.11
C VAL A 90 -6.61 -10.92 -7.49
N ARG A 91 -7.49 -10.70 -6.50
CA ARG A 91 -8.76 -10.00 -6.70
C ARG A 91 -8.67 -8.52 -6.36
N ARG A 92 -8.18 -8.18 -5.17
CA ARG A 92 -8.12 -6.81 -4.66
C ARG A 92 -6.75 -6.44 -4.14
N VAL A 93 -6.39 -5.17 -4.34
CA VAL A 93 -5.13 -4.60 -3.88
C VAL A 93 -5.42 -3.31 -3.13
N VAL A 94 -4.89 -3.17 -1.90
CA VAL A 94 -4.90 -1.90 -1.18
C VAL A 94 -3.48 -1.33 -1.13
N LEU A 95 -3.33 -0.12 -1.61
CA LEU A 95 -2.08 0.64 -1.60
C LEU A 95 -2.15 1.71 -0.51
N MET A 96 -1.33 1.58 0.52
CA MET A 96 -1.28 2.49 1.68
C MET A 96 -0.08 3.43 1.53
N GLY A 97 -0.34 4.72 1.25
CA GLY A 97 0.69 5.73 1.05
C GLY A 97 1.69 5.43 -0.08
N PRO A 98 1.26 4.93 -1.26
CA PRO A 98 2.19 4.59 -2.32
C PRO A 98 2.79 5.87 -2.93
N PRO A 99 4.12 5.99 -3.09
CA PRO A 99 4.72 7.09 -3.87
C PRO A 99 4.55 6.81 -5.37
N TRP A 100 3.28 6.84 -5.84
CA TRP A 100 2.90 6.39 -7.18
C TRP A 100 3.36 7.34 -8.28
N ALA A 101 3.11 8.62 -8.10
CA ALA A 101 3.62 9.65 -9.00
C ALA A 101 5.12 9.90 -8.78
N ALA A 102 5.63 11.06 -9.06
CA ALA A 102 7.00 11.42 -8.69
C ALA A 102 7.04 11.70 -7.17
N SER A 103 7.87 10.98 -6.43
CA SER A 103 8.07 11.27 -5.01
C SER A 103 9.00 12.48 -4.83
N ARG A 104 8.45 13.62 -4.40
CA ARG A 104 9.23 14.82 -4.10
C ARG A 104 10.22 14.60 -2.98
N SER A 105 9.85 13.81 -1.97
CA SER A 105 10.77 13.45 -0.89
C SER A 105 11.97 12.64 -1.40
N ALA A 106 11.73 11.61 -2.22
CA ALA A 106 12.80 10.82 -2.80
C ALA A 106 13.68 11.64 -3.77
N THR A 107 13.06 12.48 -4.61
CA THR A 107 13.78 13.36 -5.54
C THR A 107 14.56 14.46 -4.79
N GLY A 108 14.00 15.02 -3.73
CA GLY A 108 14.69 15.97 -2.86
C GLY A 108 15.88 15.34 -2.16
N LEU A 109 15.72 14.14 -1.62
CA LEU A 109 16.83 13.39 -1.03
C LEU A 109 17.94 13.08 -2.04
N GLN A 110 17.62 12.77 -3.30
CA GLN A 110 18.66 12.51 -4.32
C GLN A 110 19.61 13.69 -4.55
N ARG A 111 19.17 14.91 -4.25
CA ARG A 111 20.01 16.12 -4.37
C ARG A 111 21.00 16.28 -3.22
N VAL A 112 20.85 15.53 -2.14
CA VAL A 112 21.75 15.57 -0.98
C VAL A 112 22.89 14.57 -1.21
N PRO A 113 24.15 14.99 -1.24
CA PRO A 113 25.31 14.10 -1.43
C PRO A 113 25.31 12.96 -0.40
N GLY A 114 25.50 11.72 -0.84
CA GLY A 114 25.54 10.52 0.01
C GLY A 114 24.17 9.94 0.40
N SER A 115 23.07 10.61 0.13
CA SER A 115 21.72 10.15 0.50
C SER A 115 21.15 9.08 -0.43
N SER A 116 21.79 8.79 -1.54
CA SER A 116 21.30 7.79 -2.52
C SER A 116 21.11 6.39 -1.90
N ALA A 117 21.91 6.03 -0.89
CA ALA A 117 21.76 4.79 -0.15
C ALA A 117 20.46 4.76 0.67
N LEU A 118 19.98 5.92 1.16
CA LEU A 118 18.75 6.02 1.95
C LEU A 118 17.48 5.75 1.12
N ILE A 119 17.53 6.03 -0.18
CA ILE A 119 16.38 5.84 -1.08
C ILE A 119 16.23 4.37 -1.48
N GLY A 120 17.29 3.57 -1.42
CA GLY A 120 17.30 2.17 -1.83
C GLY A 120 17.22 1.97 -3.35
N ARG A 121 17.61 0.78 -3.81
CA ARG A 121 17.67 0.47 -5.25
C ARG A 121 16.28 0.43 -5.88
N SER A 122 15.32 -0.22 -5.26
CA SER A 122 13.96 -0.36 -5.82
C SER A 122 13.27 0.99 -6.06
N MET A 123 13.44 1.97 -5.16
CA MET A 123 12.86 3.29 -5.36
C MET A 123 13.58 4.05 -6.48
N ARG A 124 14.89 3.91 -6.60
CA ARG A 124 15.66 4.52 -7.71
C ARG A 124 15.24 3.97 -9.07
N ASP A 125 14.95 2.67 -9.15
CA ASP A 125 14.47 2.03 -10.36
C ASP A 125 13.04 2.52 -10.69
N TRP A 126 12.21 2.77 -9.67
CA TRP A 126 10.83 3.22 -9.82
C TRP A 126 10.69 4.67 -10.32
N LEU A 127 11.52 5.59 -9.82
CA LEU A 127 11.34 7.02 -10.09
C LEU A 127 11.26 7.36 -11.59
N PRO A 128 12.15 6.86 -12.47
CA PRO A 128 12.11 7.11 -13.91
C PRO A 128 11.16 6.16 -14.66
N ALA A 129 10.66 5.09 -14.04
CA ALA A 129 9.90 4.06 -14.72
C ALA A 129 8.48 4.53 -15.09
N PRO A 130 7.91 4.04 -16.20
CA PRO A 130 6.50 4.24 -16.48
C PRO A 130 5.61 3.56 -15.44
N ARG A 131 4.45 4.14 -15.18
CA ARG A 131 3.51 3.61 -14.19
C ARG A 131 2.74 2.43 -14.79
N PRO A 132 2.75 1.24 -14.18
CA PRO A 132 2.05 0.08 -14.71
C PRO A 132 0.54 0.26 -14.63
N GLN A 133 -0.16 -0.31 -15.59
CA GLN A 133 -1.60 -0.52 -15.51
C GLN A 133 -1.87 -1.94 -15.02
N LEU A 134 -2.92 -2.11 -14.24
CA LEU A 134 -3.29 -3.39 -13.62
C LEU A 134 -4.72 -3.78 -14.01
N PRO A 135 -4.95 -4.17 -15.27
CA PRO A 135 -6.28 -4.54 -15.72
C PRO A 135 -6.77 -5.78 -14.95
N GLY A 136 -8.06 -5.81 -14.63
CA GLY A 136 -8.70 -6.94 -13.95
C GLY A 136 -8.50 -7.00 -12.44
N VAL A 137 -7.76 -6.05 -11.83
CA VAL A 137 -7.54 -5.96 -10.38
C VAL A 137 -8.27 -4.75 -9.80
N GLU A 138 -9.05 -4.94 -8.75
CA GLU A 138 -9.67 -3.83 -8.02
C GLU A 138 -8.65 -3.19 -7.08
N ILE A 139 -8.34 -1.91 -7.30
CA ILE A 139 -7.32 -1.18 -6.55
C ILE A 139 -7.98 -0.14 -5.65
N GLY A 140 -7.68 -0.20 -4.35
CA GLY A 140 -8.00 0.83 -3.36
C GLY A 140 -6.74 1.59 -2.94
N VAL A 141 -6.85 2.90 -2.75
CA VAL A 141 -5.73 3.74 -2.31
C VAL A 141 -6.07 4.45 -1.00
N ILE A 142 -5.22 4.28 0.00
CA ILE A 142 -5.28 5.03 1.26
C ILE A 142 -4.13 6.03 1.28
N SER A 143 -4.48 7.32 1.37
CA SER A 143 -3.53 8.44 1.54
C SER A 143 -3.54 8.93 2.97
N GLY A 144 -2.41 9.42 3.47
CA GLY A 144 -2.31 10.10 4.76
C GLY A 144 -2.19 11.62 4.59
N SER A 145 -2.76 12.38 5.52
CA SER A 145 -2.69 13.84 5.51
C SER A 145 -2.10 14.45 6.79
N ARG A 146 -1.59 13.62 7.71
CA ARG A 146 -0.95 14.11 8.94
C ARG A 146 0.56 14.27 8.71
N PRO A 147 1.10 15.50 8.70
CA PRO A 147 2.49 15.79 8.38
C PRO A 147 3.43 15.48 9.55
N LEU A 148 3.58 14.22 9.91
CA LEU A 148 4.46 13.78 10.98
C LEU A 148 5.62 12.94 10.41
N GLY A 149 6.85 13.44 10.50
CA GLY A 149 8.06 12.74 10.05
C GLY A 149 9.18 13.70 9.64
N LEU A 150 10.43 13.27 9.86
CA LEU A 150 11.63 14.07 9.56
C LEU A 150 11.82 14.32 8.06
N ALA A 151 11.47 13.38 7.20
CA ALA A 151 11.71 13.49 5.77
C ALA A 151 10.92 14.63 5.14
N GLY A 152 9.63 14.79 5.49
CA GLY A 152 8.80 15.89 5.02
C GLY A 152 9.27 17.26 5.51
N ALA A 153 9.76 17.32 6.75
CA ALA A 153 10.30 18.56 7.32
C ALA A 153 11.62 18.96 6.64
N LEU A 154 12.52 18.01 6.37
CA LEU A 154 13.82 18.26 5.72
C LEU A 154 13.68 18.73 4.27
N VAL A 155 12.67 18.23 3.55
CA VAL A 155 12.46 18.54 2.13
C VAL A 155 11.50 19.71 1.93
N GLY A 156 10.84 20.19 3.00
CA GLY A 156 9.86 21.27 2.93
C GLY A 156 8.64 20.92 2.07
N LEU A 157 8.02 19.75 2.33
CA LEU A 157 6.82 19.35 1.61
C LEU A 157 5.68 20.35 1.86
N PRO A 158 4.91 20.72 0.84
CA PRO A 158 3.71 21.54 1.01
C PRO A 158 2.64 20.79 1.81
N ARG A 159 1.56 21.50 2.20
CA ARG A 159 0.45 20.90 2.96
C ARG A 159 -0.18 19.70 2.21
N SER A 160 -0.87 18.83 2.96
CA SER A 160 -1.51 17.59 2.49
C SER A 160 -0.52 16.47 2.15
N HIS A 161 0.30 16.12 3.14
CA HIS A 161 1.22 14.97 3.08
C HIS A 161 1.19 14.17 4.40
N ASP A 162 1.66 12.93 4.36
CA ASP A 162 1.72 12.05 5.52
C ASP A 162 3.05 12.08 6.29
N GLY A 163 3.92 13.03 5.96
CA GLY A 163 5.29 13.16 6.46
C GLY A 163 6.37 12.64 5.51
N ILE A 164 6.00 11.86 4.50
CA ILE A 164 6.91 11.28 3.49
C ILE A 164 6.37 11.46 2.07
N VAL A 165 5.08 11.17 1.85
CA VAL A 165 4.42 11.16 0.53
C VAL A 165 3.29 12.18 0.54
N MET A 166 3.16 12.97 -0.51
CA MET A 166 2.04 13.89 -0.68
C MET A 166 0.78 13.12 -1.12
N VAL A 167 -0.40 13.61 -0.72
CA VAL A 167 -1.69 13.02 -1.13
C VAL A 167 -1.78 12.91 -2.66
N ASP A 168 -1.33 13.95 -3.38
CA ASP A 168 -1.35 13.94 -4.86
C ASP A 168 -0.39 12.90 -5.46
N GLU A 169 0.70 12.59 -4.78
CA GLU A 169 1.68 11.57 -5.22
C GLU A 169 1.15 10.13 -5.07
N THR A 170 0.12 9.92 -4.26
CA THR A 170 -0.49 8.60 -4.06
C THR A 170 -1.52 8.25 -5.14
N ARG A 171 -1.91 9.16 -6.00
CA ARG A 171 -2.97 8.95 -7.00
C ARG A 171 -2.59 7.88 -8.00
N VAL A 172 -3.42 6.85 -8.11
CA VAL A 172 -3.28 5.74 -9.06
C VAL A 172 -4.38 5.85 -10.11
N ALA A 173 -3.99 6.00 -11.37
CA ALA A 173 -4.95 5.99 -12.47
C ALA A 173 -5.65 4.62 -12.55
N GLY A 174 -6.98 4.62 -12.64
CA GLY A 174 -7.77 3.39 -12.65
C GLY A 174 -7.99 2.76 -11.28
N ALA A 175 -7.61 3.42 -10.17
CA ALA A 175 -8.03 2.98 -8.84
C ALA A 175 -9.57 2.98 -8.76
N ARG A 176 -10.13 1.89 -8.21
CA ARG A 176 -11.57 1.73 -8.02
C ARG A 176 -12.11 2.69 -6.97
N ASP A 177 -11.33 2.88 -5.89
CA ASP A 177 -11.70 3.80 -4.82
C ASP A 177 -10.45 4.35 -4.13
N ALA A 178 -10.56 5.56 -3.54
CA ALA A 178 -9.49 6.21 -2.83
C ALA A 178 -10.03 6.99 -1.62
N ILE A 179 -9.30 6.93 -0.50
CA ILE A 179 -9.64 7.66 0.72
C ILE A 179 -8.41 8.34 1.31
N THR A 180 -8.62 9.54 1.86
CA THR A 180 -7.58 10.25 2.63
C THR A 180 -7.93 10.22 4.11
N LEU A 181 -7.01 9.71 4.93
CA LEU A 181 -7.15 9.64 6.38
C LEU A 181 -6.19 10.61 7.07
N HIS A 182 -6.59 11.14 8.22
CA HIS A 182 -5.70 12.01 9.01
C HIS A 182 -4.74 11.16 9.84
N VAL A 183 -3.78 10.54 9.17
CA VAL A 183 -2.71 9.70 9.72
C VAL A 183 -1.39 10.04 9.03
N SER A 184 -0.28 9.82 9.74
CA SER A 184 1.06 9.89 9.15
C SER A 184 1.42 8.58 8.44
N HIS A 185 2.52 8.62 7.69
CA HIS A 185 2.99 7.47 6.90
C HIS A 185 3.14 6.18 7.73
N MET A 186 3.75 6.29 8.92
CA MET A 186 3.94 5.15 9.81
C MET A 186 2.69 4.80 10.61
N GLU A 187 1.86 5.78 10.95
CA GLU A 187 0.61 5.53 11.67
C GLU A 187 -0.37 4.69 10.86
N MET A 188 -0.29 4.68 9.52
CA MET A 188 -1.11 3.79 8.69
C MET A 188 -1.01 2.33 9.11
N LEU A 189 0.17 1.88 9.56
CA LEU A 189 0.43 0.50 9.99
C LEU A 189 -0.19 0.17 11.36
N LEU A 190 -0.43 1.20 12.19
CA LEU A 190 -0.86 1.06 13.58
C LEU A 190 -2.34 1.45 13.77
N SER A 191 -2.89 2.27 12.88
CA SER A 191 -4.22 2.84 12.98
C SER A 191 -5.32 1.77 12.84
N ALA A 192 -6.26 1.76 13.81
CA ALA A 192 -7.46 0.94 13.70
C ALA A 192 -8.28 1.36 12.48
N ARG A 193 -8.47 2.66 12.28
CA ARG A 193 -9.23 3.20 11.16
C ARG A 193 -8.64 2.79 9.80
N CYS A 194 -7.30 2.76 9.66
CA CYS A 194 -6.68 2.24 8.44
C CYS A 194 -6.98 0.75 8.24
N ALA A 195 -6.87 -0.05 9.31
CA ALA A 195 -7.17 -1.48 9.23
C ALA A 195 -8.63 -1.76 8.87
N ASP A 196 -9.57 -0.99 9.44
CA ASP A 196 -10.99 -1.11 9.14
C ASP A 196 -11.27 -0.75 7.67
N GLN A 197 -10.64 0.30 7.15
CA GLN A 197 -10.74 0.66 5.74
C GLN A 197 -10.13 -0.38 4.82
N VAL A 198 -8.97 -0.94 5.17
CA VAL A 198 -8.37 -2.07 4.43
C VAL A 198 -9.33 -3.24 4.40
N ALA A 199 -9.88 -3.66 5.54
CA ALA A 199 -10.84 -4.77 5.61
C ALA A 199 -12.10 -4.48 4.79
N ALA A 200 -12.67 -3.29 4.89
CA ALA A 200 -13.85 -2.87 4.12
C ALA A 200 -13.59 -3.01 2.61
N PHE A 201 -12.47 -2.45 2.12
CA PHE A 201 -12.14 -2.55 0.71
C PHE A 201 -11.89 -3.99 0.26
N LEU A 202 -11.20 -4.79 1.06
CA LEU A 202 -10.94 -6.19 0.74
C LEU A 202 -12.23 -7.03 0.69
N HIS A 203 -13.25 -6.71 1.48
CA HIS A 203 -14.56 -7.38 1.44
C HIS A 203 -15.45 -6.89 0.30
N THR A 204 -15.51 -5.57 0.06
CA THR A 204 -16.55 -4.97 -0.79
C THR A 204 -16.03 -4.34 -2.09
N GLY A 205 -14.74 -4.02 -2.16
CA GLY A 205 -14.14 -3.25 -3.26
C GLY A 205 -14.32 -1.73 -3.12
N THR A 206 -14.81 -1.25 -1.96
CA THR A 206 -14.96 0.18 -1.66
C THR A 206 -14.56 0.47 -0.22
N PHE A 207 -14.11 1.70 0.03
CA PHE A 207 -13.89 2.21 1.39
C PHE A 207 -15.20 2.69 2.01
N THR A 208 -15.23 2.81 3.34
CA THR A 208 -16.34 3.43 4.06
C THR A 208 -16.09 4.94 4.12
N HIS A 209 -16.82 5.71 3.31
CA HIS A 209 -16.76 7.16 3.29
C HIS A 209 -17.67 7.79 4.37
N ALA A 210 -17.28 8.95 4.92
CA ALA A 210 -17.97 9.61 6.03
C ALA A 210 -19.47 9.87 5.77
N GLU A 211 -19.86 10.11 4.53
CA GLU A 211 -21.27 10.27 4.15
C GLU A 211 -22.09 8.97 4.34
N ALA A 212 -21.48 7.82 4.05
CA ALA A 212 -22.10 6.51 4.27
C ALA A 212 -22.24 6.20 5.77
N GLU A 213 -21.23 6.56 6.58
CA GLU A 213 -21.31 6.44 8.04
C GLU A 213 -22.41 7.31 8.65
N SER A 214 -22.61 8.53 8.14
CA SER A 214 -23.66 9.44 8.59
C SER A 214 -25.05 8.90 8.27
N ARG A 215 -25.29 8.37 7.06
CA ARG A 215 -26.56 7.75 6.66
C ARG A 215 -26.86 6.48 7.47
N ALA A 216 -25.86 5.63 7.68
CA ALA A 216 -26.03 4.42 8.48
C ALA A 216 -26.39 4.72 9.93
N ARG A 217 -25.83 5.78 10.54
CA ARG A 217 -26.17 6.24 11.90
C ARG A 217 -27.56 6.86 11.97
N GLN A 218 -28.09 7.41 10.87
CA GLN A 218 -29.42 8.00 10.79
C GLN A 218 -30.51 7.00 10.40
N GLY A 219 -30.18 5.71 10.19
CA GLY A 219 -31.14 4.65 9.86
C GLY A 219 -31.75 4.79 8.46
N ILE A 220 -31.16 5.60 7.57
CA ILE A 220 -31.63 5.80 6.21
C ILE A 220 -31.02 4.70 5.34
N GLN A 221 -31.83 3.71 4.98
CA GLN A 221 -31.48 2.70 3.98
C GLN A 221 -31.48 3.32 2.57
N PRO A 222 -30.65 2.79 1.63
CA PRO A 222 -30.57 3.27 0.25
C PRO A 222 -31.86 3.12 -0.54
#